data_378586eaceceb6fdf0deab3b2de67e02
#
_entry.id   378586eaceceb6fdf0deab3b2de67e02
#
_cell.length_a   1.000
_cell.length_b   1.000
_cell.length_c   1.000
_cell.angle_alpha   90.00
_cell.angle_beta   90.00
_cell.angle_gamma   90.00
#
_symmetry.space_group_name_H-M   'P 1'
#
loop_
_entity.id
_entity.type
_entity.pdbx_description
1 polymer ?
#
loop_
_entity_poly.entity_id
_entity_poly.type
_entity_poly.pdbx_seq_one_letter_code
_entity_poly.pdbx_strand_id
1 'polypeptide(L)'
;MNKFLQFLILSILLVACNDVPQPTANTKNKETNSTEKVVSEKTAENEQDELPKGMILHEKDTLVPVDYYNKAIYWDLKYATADNFMHRVLYDTLKLVYVQNRVAKKLAACQTFLSKQNPSYHLLVYDGLRPLSVQREMWEALDTIPVAERGKFVSNPANGSVHNYGAAIDITICSSKKSPL
;
A
#
# COMPACT_ATOMS: atom_id res chain seq x y z
N MET A 1 -34.00 5.67 -12.32
CA MET A 1 -33.56 4.27 -12.13
C MET A 1 -32.06 4.33 -11.85
N ASN A 2 -31.68 4.40 -10.56
CA ASN A 2 -30.30 4.58 -10.12
C ASN A 2 -29.53 3.26 -10.27
N LYS A 3 -28.54 3.25 -11.15
CA LYS A 3 -27.57 2.16 -11.19
C LYS A 3 -26.56 2.41 -10.06
N PHE A 4 -26.84 1.91 -8.87
CA PHE A 4 -25.82 1.71 -7.85
C PHE A 4 -24.89 0.63 -8.37
N LEU A 5 -23.77 1.07 -8.93
CA LEU A 5 -22.66 0.18 -9.27
C LEU A 5 -22.04 -0.29 -7.97
N GLN A 6 -22.38 -1.50 -7.57
CA GLN A 6 -21.74 -2.21 -6.46
C GLN A 6 -20.27 -2.44 -6.83
N PHE A 7 -19.40 -1.57 -6.36
CA PHE A 7 -17.96 -1.87 -6.31
C PHE A 7 -17.77 -2.93 -5.22
N LEU A 8 -17.63 -4.17 -5.64
CA LEU A 8 -17.17 -5.23 -4.77
C LEU A 8 -15.67 -4.97 -4.52
N ILE A 9 -15.35 -4.23 -3.46
CA ILE A 9 -13.97 -4.06 -3.00
C ILE A 9 -13.58 -5.38 -2.34
N LEU A 10 -12.82 -6.19 -3.04
CA LEU A 10 -12.22 -7.41 -2.50
C LEU A 10 -11.00 -7.02 -1.69
N SER A 11 -11.19 -6.81 -0.38
CA SER A 11 -10.07 -6.63 0.56
C SER A 11 -9.38 -7.97 0.78
N ILE A 12 -8.27 -8.21 0.12
CA ILE A 12 -7.47 -9.42 0.32
C ILE A 12 -6.55 -9.21 1.53
N LEU A 13 -6.93 -9.81 2.64
CA LEU A 13 -6.08 -9.89 3.84
C LEU A 13 -5.00 -10.95 3.60
N LEU A 14 -3.78 -10.54 3.27
CA LEU A 14 -2.63 -11.45 3.21
C LEU A 14 -2.08 -11.68 4.62
N VAL A 15 -2.68 -12.63 5.33
CA VAL A 15 -2.12 -13.13 6.60
C VAL A 15 -0.88 -13.96 6.28
N ALA A 16 0.28 -13.51 6.71
CA ALA A 16 1.52 -14.26 6.63
C ALA A 16 1.56 -15.28 7.79
N CYS A 17 1.39 -16.56 7.52
CA CYS A 17 1.81 -17.62 8.44
C CYS A 17 3.34 -17.64 8.48
N ASN A 18 3.91 -17.37 9.65
CA ASN A 18 5.33 -17.54 9.92
C ASN A 18 5.56 -18.94 10.48
N ASP A 19 6.18 -19.80 9.69
CA ASP A 19 6.95 -20.93 10.24
C ASP A 19 8.37 -20.41 10.48
N VAL A 20 8.72 -20.28 11.77
CA VAL A 20 10.06 -19.89 12.22
C VAL A 20 10.83 -21.16 12.56
N PRO A 21 11.94 -21.49 11.87
CA PRO A 21 12.94 -22.40 12.44
C PRO A 21 13.85 -21.62 13.37
N GLN A 22 14.02 -22.14 14.58
CA GLN A 22 14.96 -21.61 15.59
C GLN A 22 16.41 -21.74 15.13
N PRO A 23 17.26 -20.75 15.37
CA PRO A 23 18.69 -20.89 15.13
C PRO A 23 19.40 -21.51 16.33
N THR A 24 20.15 -22.57 16.07
CA THR A 24 21.17 -23.09 16.99
C THR A 24 22.42 -22.21 16.93
N ALA A 25 22.93 -21.85 18.11
CA ALA A 25 24.16 -21.10 18.30
C ALA A 25 25.40 -21.97 17.99
N ASN A 26 26.42 -21.43 17.31
CA ASN A 26 27.78 -21.38 17.85
C ASN A 26 28.81 -20.74 16.90
N THR A 27 29.55 -19.80 17.45
CA THR A 27 31.03 -19.70 17.58
C THR A 27 31.85 -19.00 16.49
N LYS A 28 32.45 -17.84 16.99
CA LYS A 28 33.83 -17.31 16.83
C LYS A 28 34.32 -16.67 15.53
N ASN A 29 34.57 -15.37 15.72
CA ASN A 29 35.76 -14.55 15.37
C ASN A 29 36.59 -14.85 14.12
N LYS A 30 36.69 -13.83 13.23
CA LYS A 30 38.01 -13.28 12.89
C LYS A 30 37.87 -11.90 12.22
N GLU A 31 38.52 -10.90 12.82
CA GLU A 31 38.80 -9.61 12.21
C GLU A 31 39.73 -9.78 11.01
N THR A 32 39.48 -9.00 9.97
CA THR A 32 40.59 -8.51 9.12
C THR A 32 40.19 -7.17 8.48
N ASN A 33 40.96 -6.16 8.79
CA ASN A 33 41.04 -4.83 8.19
C ASN A 33 41.42 -4.92 6.71
N SER A 34 40.79 -4.10 5.85
CA SER A 34 41.50 -3.41 4.76
C SER A 34 40.67 -2.31 4.11
N THR A 35 41.04 -1.08 4.43
CA THR A 35 41.33 0.06 3.55
C THR A 35 40.31 0.47 2.46
N GLU A 36 39.84 1.68 2.66
CA GLU A 36 39.21 2.69 1.80
C GLU A 36 39.47 2.58 0.29
N LYS A 37 38.39 2.77 -0.47
CA LYS A 37 38.47 3.52 -1.72
C LYS A 37 37.21 4.39 -1.86
N VAL A 38 37.41 5.68 -1.58
CA VAL A 38 36.46 6.76 -1.82
C VAL A 38 36.28 6.88 -3.34
N VAL A 39 35.08 6.59 -3.82
CA VAL A 39 34.62 7.04 -5.13
C VAL A 39 33.49 8.02 -4.89
N SER A 40 33.75 9.29 -5.18
CA SER A 40 32.78 10.35 -5.14
C SER A 40 31.78 10.15 -6.28
N GLU A 41 30.57 9.71 -5.95
CA GLU A 41 29.44 9.77 -6.84
C GLU A 41 28.58 10.99 -6.51
N LYS A 42 28.40 11.80 -7.53
CA LYS A 42 27.60 13.01 -7.57
C LYS A 42 26.18 12.70 -7.07
N THR A 43 25.83 13.32 -5.97
CA THR A 43 24.47 13.32 -5.39
C THR A 43 23.53 13.99 -6.36
N ALA A 44 22.67 13.23 -7.02
CA ALA A 44 21.42 13.75 -7.54
C ALA A 44 20.55 14.04 -6.30
N GLU A 45 20.20 15.27 -6.07
CA GLU A 45 19.22 15.69 -5.06
C GLU A 45 17.92 14.97 -5.35
N ASN A 46 17.66 13.94 -4.56
CA ASN A 46 16.40 13.24 -4.53
C ASN A 46 15.49 14.09 -3.65
N GLU A 47 14.50 14.76 -4.23
CA GLU A 47 13.34 15.24 -3.48
C GLU A 47 12.76 14.03 -2.76
N GLN A 48 13.11 13.87 -1.49
CA GLN A 48 12.46 12.93 -0.61
C GLN A 48 11.06 13.47 -0.37
N ASP A 49 10.08 12.86 -1.04
CA ASP A 49 8.67 13.03 -0.71
C ASP A 49 8.52 12.71 0.78
N GLU A 50 8.43 13.75 1.62
CA GLU A 50 8.20 13.57 3.04
C GLU A 50 6.85 12.87 3.23
N LEU A 51 6.88 11.75 3.94
CA LEU A 51 5.67 11.00 4.26
C LEU A 51 4.71 11.87 5.07
N PRO A 52 3.40 11.89 4.76
CA PRO A 52 2.42 12.73 5.44
C PRO A 52 2.41 12.53 6.97
N LYS A 53 2.22 13.64 7.71
CA LYS A 53 2.13 13.61 9.19
C LYS A 53 1.03 12.67 9.65
N GLY A 54 1.33 11.81 10.62
CA GLY A 54 0.38 10.86 11.22
C GLY A 54 0.49 9.42 10.72
N MET A 55 1.50 9.09 9.92
CA MET A 55 1.81 7.71 9.56
C MET A 55 2.47 6.97 10.70
N ILE A 56 1.96 5.77 11.00
CA ILE A 56 2.57 4.86 11.97
C ILE A 56 3.44 3.88 11.18
N LEU A 57 4.76 4.05 11.26
CA LEU A 57 5.74 3.11 10.72
C LEU A 57 6.36 2.31 11.86
N HIS A 58 6.44 1.00 11.69
CA HIS A 58 7.31 0.19 12.50
C HIS A 58 8.77 0.43 12.06
N GLU A 59 9.73 0.54 12.97
CA GLU A 59 11.15 0.82 12.68
C GLU A 59 11.79 -0.10 11.61
N LYS A 60 11.15 -1.24 11.33
CA LYS A 60 11.63 -2.23 10.34
C LYS A 60 10.84 -2.25 9.02
N ASP A 61 9.78 -1.48 8.91
CA ASP A 61 8.92 -1.50 7.72
C ASP A 61 9.30 -0.34 6.79
N THR A 62 10.06 -0.64 5.76
CA THR A 62 10.30 0.31 4.66
C THR A 62 9.06 0.37 3.76
N LEU A 63 8.57 1.59 3.53
CA LEU A 63 7.53 1.85 2.53
C LEU A 63 8.16 2.08 1.16
N VAL A 64 7.52 1.52 0.14
CA VAL A 64 7.91 1.71 -1.26
C VAL A 64 6.68 1.96 -2.11
N PRO A 65 6.80 2.62 -3.28
CA PRO A 65 5.71 2.68 -4.25
C PRO A 65 5.23 1.28 -4.62
N VAL A 66 3.93 1.13 -4.84
CA VAL A 66 3.28 -0.16 -5.12
C VAL A 66 3.84 -0.87 -6.36
N ASP A 67 4.30 -0.09 -7.35
CA ASP A 67 4.89 -0.55 -8.61
C ASP A 67 6.43 -0.67 -8.56
N TYR A 68 7.04 -0.56 -7.37
CA TYR A 68 8.50 -0.52 -7.22
C TYR A 68 9.21 -1.73 -7.86
N TYR A 69 8.67 -2.94 -7.67
CA TYR A 69 9.25 -4.17 -8.19
C TYR A 69 8.67 -4.62 -9.54
N ASN A 70 7.52 -4.07 -9.96
CA ASN A 70 6.90 -4.45 -11.24
C ASN A 70 6.07 -3.29 -11.79
N LYS A 71 6.57 -2.63 -12.83
CA LYS A 71 5.94 -1.48 -13.47
C LYS A 71 4.65 -1.81 -14.26
N ALA A 72 4.32 -3.08 -14.41
CA ALA A 72 3.04 -3.51 -14.96
C ALA A 72 1.89 -3.45 -13.94
N ILE A 73 2.17 -3.17 -12.66
CA ILE A 73 1.15 -2.84 -11.67
C ILE A 73 0.73 -1.39 -11.90
N TYR A 74 -0.56 -1.19 -12.16
CA TYR A 74 -1.14 0.13 -12.30
C TYR A 74 -1.72 0.60 -10.98
N TRP A 75 -1.89 1.91 -10.84
CA TRP A 75 -2.54 2.49 -9.69
C TRP A 75 -3.36 3.73 -10.09
N ASP A 76 -4.42 3.97 -9.32
CA ASP A 76 -5.34 5.08 -9.43
C ASP A 76 -5.78 5.46 -8.01
N LEU A 77 -5.01 6.37 -7.39
CA LEU A 77 -5.17 6.72 -5.97
C LEU A 77 -6.49 7.47 -5.76
N LYS A 78 -7.56 6.74 -5.48
CA LYS A 78 -8.94 7.25 -5.46
C LYS A 78 -9.13 8.42 -4.51
N TYR A 79 -8.48 8.40 -3.36
CA TYR A 79 -8.63 9.46 -2.36
C TYR A 79 -7.79 10.72 -2.65
N ALA A 80 -6.93 10.70 -3.66
CA ALA A 80 -6.24 11.89 -4.19
C ALA A 80 -7.10 12.71 -5.17
N THR A 81 -8.29 12.22 -5.52
CA THR A 81 -9.28 12.89 -6.37
C THR A 81 -10.66 12.83 -5.72
N ALA A 82 -11.66 13.48 -6.31
CA ALA A 82 -13.06 13.38 -5.87
C ALA A 82 -13.78 12.12 -6.40
N ASP A 83 -13.11 11.30 -7.23
CA ASP A 83 -13.62 10.02 -7.74
C ASP A 83 -13.50 8.90 -6.70
N ASN A 84 -14.20 9.08 -5.58
CA ASN A 84 -14.29 8.14 -4.47
C ASN A 84 -15.68 8.23 -3.82
N PHE A 85 -15.98 7.33 -2.88
CA PHE A 85 -17.30 7.29 -2.24
C PHE A 85 -17.63 8.50 -1.36
N MET A 86 -16.61 9.29 -0.99
CA MET A 86 -16.76 10.53 -0.21
C MET A 86 -17.01 11.75 -1.10
N HIS A 87 -16.83 11.64 -2.42
CA HIS A 87 -16.94 12.72 -3.41
C HIS A 87 -16.06 13.94 -3.11
N ARG A 88 -14.91 13.73 -2.45
CA ARG A 88 -13.94 14.79 -2.13
C ARG A 88 -12.51 14.27 -2.09
N VAL A 89 -11.55 15.19 -2.25
CA VAL A 89 -10.12 14.91 -2.09
C VAL A 89 -9.83 14.75 -0.60
N LEU A 90 -9.20 13.64 -0.23
CA LEU A 90 -8.78 13.31 1.15
C LEU A 90 -7.26 13.25 1.31
N TYR A 91 -6.53 13.01 0.19
CA TYR A 91 -5.07 12.98 0.18
C TYR A 91 -4.52 14.27 -0.41
N ASP A 92 -4.06 15.20 0.44
CA ASP A 92 -3.52 16.48 -0.01
C ASP A 92 -2.11 16.31 -0.60
N THR A 93 -1.24 15.59 0.12
CA THR A 93 0.18 15.46 -0.20
C THR A 93 0.55 14.10 -0.77
N LEU A 94 -0.21 13.05 -0.45
CA LEU A 94 0.06 11.71 -0.94
C LEU A 94 -0.28 11.60 -2.43
N LYS A 95 0.73 11.44 -3.28
CA LYS A 95 0.57 11.38 -4.75
C LYS A 95 0.80 10.00 -5.33
N LEU A 96 1.40 9.08 -4.57
CA LEU A 96 1.68 7.70 -4.96
C LEU A 96 1.02 6.73 -3.99
N VAL A 97 0.75 5.52 -4.47
CA VAL A 97 0.32 4.43 -3.60
C VAL A 97 1.55 3.81 -2.96
N TYR A 98 1.70 3.98 -1.65
CA TYR A 98 2.77 3.35 -0.87
C TYR A 98 2.27 2.11 -0.16
N VAL A 99 3.14 1.10 -0.07
CA VAL A 99 2.90 -0.13 0.67
C VAL A 99 4.19 -0.59 1.35
N GLN A 100 4.09 -1.48 2.34
CA GLN A 100 5.28 -2.14 2.88
C GLN A 100 6.05 -2.89 1.79
N ASN A 101 7.36 -2.86 1.88
CA ASN A 101 8.26 -3.53 0.92
C ASN A 101 7.88 -5.01 0.69
N ARG A 102 7.53 -5.74 1.76
CA ARG A 102 7.06 -7.14 1.67
C ARG A 102 5.75 -7.28 0.88
N VAL A 103 4.85 -6.29 0.97
CA VAL A 103 3.59 -6.28 0.21
C VAL A 103 3.88 -6.02 -1.27
N ALA A 104 4.73 -5.03 -1.58
CA ALA A 104 5.14 -4.74 -2.96
C ALA A 104 5.79 -5.95 -3.65
N LYS A 105 6.63 -6.71 -2.95
CA LYS A 105 7.22 -7.97 -3.48
C LYS A 105 6.15 -9.00 -3.81
N LYS A 106 5.17 -9.20 -2.93
CA LYS A 106 4.05 -10.14 -3.17
C LYS A 106 3.19 -9.69 -4.36
N LEU A 107 2.88 -8.40 -4.45
CA LEU A 107 2.13 -7.85 -5.59
C LEU A 107 2.88 -8.02 -6.91
N ALA A 108 4.19 -7.82 -6.92
CA ALA A 108 5.00 -8.06 -8.10
C ALA A 108 4.93 -9.51 -8.57
N ALA A 109 4.94 -10.47 -7.65
CA ALA A 109 4.76 -11.89 -7.95
C ALA A 109 3.35 -12.19 -8.48
N CYS A 110 2.30 -11.59 -7.87
CA CYS A 110 0.92 -11.71 -8.35
C CYS A 110 0.77 -11.15 -9.76
N GLN A 111 1.34 -9.96 -10.04
CA GLN A 111 1.31 -9.39 -11.39
C GLN A 111 2.04 -10.28 -12.40
N THR A 112 3.19 -10.82 -12.02
CA THR A 112 3.94 -11.75 -12.89
C THR A 112 3.11 -13.00 -13.21
N PHE A 113 2.41 -13.55 -12.23
CA PHE A 113 1.50 -14.67 -12.43
C PHE A 113 0.33 -14.29 -13.33
N LEU A 114 -0.31 -13.16 -13.08
CA LEU A 114 -1.45 -12.65 -13.86
C LEU A 114 -1.07 -12.45 -15.32
N SER A 115 0.09 -11.86 -15.59
CA SER A 115 0.58 -11.61 -16.95
C SER A 115 0.88 -12.90 -17.73
N LYS A 116 1.21 -14.01 -17.04
CA LYS A 116 1.35 -15.33 -17.66
C LYS A 116 0.01 -15.92 -18.08
N GLN A 117 -1.06 -15.62 -17.34
CA GLN A 117 -2.42 -16.07 -17.68
C GLN A 117 -2.99 -15.25 -18.85
N ASN A 118 -2.82 -13.93 -18.78
CA ASN A 118 -3.21 -13.01 -19.85
C ASN A 118 -2.30 -11.77 -19.83
N PRO A 119 -1.46 -11.57 -20.87
CA PRO A 119 -0.54 -10.42 -20.94
C PRO A 119 -1.22 -9.04 -20.92
N SER A 120 -2.52 -8.97 -21.25
CA SER A 120 -3.28 -7.72 -21.24
C SER A 120 -3.91 -7.39 -19.89
N TYR A 121 -3.73 -8.26 -18.87
CA TYR A 121 -4.30 -8.06 -17.54
C TYR A 121 -3.27 -7.46 -16.59
N HIS A 122 -3.72 -6.46 -15.85
CA HIS A 122 -2.91 -5.73 -14.89
C HIS A 122 -3.64 -5.64 -13.55
N LEU A 123 -2.88 -5.67 -12.47
CA LEU A 123 -3.37 -5.25 -11.16
C LEU A 123 -3.53 -3.73 -11.19
N LEU A 124 -4.68 -3.24 -10.71
CA LEU A 124 -4.96 -1.82 -10.54
C LEU A 124 -5.23 -1.55 -9.05
N VAL A 125 -4.35 -0.82 -8.42
CA VAL A 125 -4.42 -0.51 -6.98
C VAL A 125 -5.04 0.86 -6.77
N TYR A 126 -6.07 0.93 -5.94
CA TYR A 126 -6.83 2.14 -5.63
C TYR A 126 -6.39 2.81 -4.34
N ASP A 127 -5.91 2.04 -3.36
CA ASP A 127 -5.39 2.53 -2.09
C ASP A 127 -4.37 1.56 -1.50
N GLY A 128 -3.48 2.09 -0.67
CA GLY A 128 -2.46 1.35 0.05
C GLY A 128 -2.30 1.90 1.45
N LEU A 129 -1.19 2.57 1.72
CA LEU A 129 -0.98 3.29 2.96
C LEU A 129 -2.00 4.43 3.10
N ARG A 130 -2.81 4.38 4.14
CA ARG A 130 -3.82 5.40 4.48
C ARG A 130 -3.44 6.08 5.79
N PRO A 131 -3.19 7.40 5.81
CA PRO A 131 -2.98 8.12 7.07
C PRO A 131 -4.15 7.93 8.04
N LEU A 132 -3.85 7.78 9.33
CA LEU A 132 -4.89 7.62 10.36
C LEU A 132 -5.82 8.84 10.45
N SER A 133 -5.30 10.03 10.15
CA SER A 133 -6.10 11.26 10.06
C SER A 133 -7.19 11.15 8.99
N VAL A 134 -6.84 10.65 7.81
CA VAL A 134 -7.78 10.44 6.71
C VAL A 134 -8.82 9.38 7.08
N GLN A 135 -8.39 8.29 7.70
CA GLN A 135 -9.35 7.26 8.16
C GLN A 135 -10.34 7.82 9.18
N ARG A 136 -9.88 8.70 10.07
CA ARG A 136 -10.77 9.40 11.02
C ARG A 136 -11.75 10.31 10.30
N GLU A 137 -11.30 11.08 9.32
CA GLU A 137 -12.14 11.92 8.49
C GLU A 137 -13.20 11.12 7.73
N MET A 138 -12.82 9.97 7.14
CA MET A 138 -13.77 9.05 6.53
C MET A 138 -14.82 8.53 7.51
N TRP A 139 -14.40 8.17 8.72
CA TRP A 139 -15.29 7.67 9.76
C TRP A 139 -16.30 8.72 10.24
N GLU A 140 -15.84 9.94 10.41
CA GLU A 140 -16.67 11.07 10.85
C GLU A 140 -17.69 11.47 9.79
N ALA A 141 -17.32 11.39 8.53
CA ALA A 141 -18.20 11.70 7.41
C ALA A 141 -19.33 10.67 7.18
N LEU A 142 -19.28 9.51 7.84
CA LEU A 142 -20.39 8.55 7.90
C LEU A 142 -21.42 8.93 8.99
N ASP A 143 -21.70 10.23 9.17
CA ASP A 143 -22.53 10.77 10.25
C ASP A 143 -23.98 10.27 10.21
N THR A 144 -24.52 10.03 9.02
CA THR A 144 -25.86 9.46 8.79
C THR A 144 -25.95 7.95 9.09
N ILE A 145 -24.81 7.27 9.25
CA ILE A 145 -24.75 5.84 9.54
C ILE A 145 -24.53 5.63 11.04
N PRO A 146 -25.35 4.79 11.71
CA PRO A 146 -25.13 4.44 13.11
C PRO A 146 -23.70 3.98 13.36
N VAL A 147 -23.08 4.45 14.44
CA VAL A 147 -21.65 4.18 14.78
C VAL A 147 -21.34 2.67 14.75
N ALA A 148 -22.26 1.83 15.24
CA ALA A 148 -22.10 0.37 15.24
C ALA A 148 -22.02 -0.24 13.83
N GLU A 149 -22.51 0.46 12.80
CA GLU A 149 -22.54 -0.02 11.42
C GLU A 149 -21.44 0.56 10.54
N ARG A 150 -20.80 1.65 10.96
CA ARG A 150 -19.74 2.33 10.20
C ARG A 150 -18.56 1.40 9.87
N GLY A 151 -18.29 0.42 10.73
CA GLY A 151 -17.25 -0.58 10.53
C GLY A 151 -17.40 -1.44 9.28
N LYS A 152 -18.59 -1.44 8.65
CA LYS A 152 -18.84 -2.10 7.37
C LYS A 152 -18.24 -1.33 6.17
N PHE A 153 -17.95 -0.04 6.36
CA PHE A 153 -17.45 0.86 5.31
C PHE A 153 -16.01 1.29 5.57
N VAL A 154 -15.71 1.66 6.81
CA VAL A 154 -14.38 2.15 7.22
C VAL A 154 -14.05 1.54 8.58
N SER A 155 -12.85 1.00 8.75
CA SER A 155 -12.40 0.48 10.06
C SER A 155 -12.42 1.60 11.11
N ASN A 156 -12.81 1.28 12.34
CA ASN A 156 -12.85 2.25 13.43
C ASN A 156 -11.45 2.82 13.69
N PRO A 157 -11.26 4.15 13.56
CA PRO A 157 -9.94 4.78 13.73
C PRO A 157 -9.37 4.66 15.15
N ALA A 158 -10.21 4.39 16.15
CA ALA A 158 -9.75 4.11 17.52
C ALA A 158 -8.94 2.80 17.61
N ASN A 159 -9.22 1.83 16.72
CA ASN A 159 -8.53 0.55 16.68
C ASN A 159 -7.41 0.54 15.61
N GLY A 160 -7.35 1.57 14.76
CA GLY A 160 -6.50 1.60 13.59
C GLY A 160 -6.99 0.67 12.47
N SER A 161 -6.22 0.64 11.39
CA SER A 161 -6.46 -0.21 10.20
C SER A 161 -5.14 -0.73 9.68
N VAL A 162 -5.16 -1.88 9.02
CA VAL A 162 -3.99 -2.44 8.31
C VAL A 162 -3.49 -1.49 7.22
N HIS A 163 -4.37 -0.65 6.65
CA HIS A 163 -3.99 0.42 5.73
C HIS A 163 -3.09 1.48 6.39
N ASN A 164 -3.25 1.75 7.69
CA ASN A 164 -2.42 2.75 8.37
C ASN A 164 -0.93 2.35 8.47
N TYR A 165 -0.64 1.08 8.22
CA TYR A 165 0.70 0.50 8.19
C TYR A 165 1.21 0.18 6.78
N GLY A 166 0.44 0.50 5.73
CA GLY A 166 0.77 0.10 4.36
C GLY A 166 0.75 -1.41 4.13
N ALA A 167 0.02 -2.17 4.97
CA ALA A 167 -0.04 -3.63 4.91
C ALA A 167 -1.32 -4.15 4.24
N ALA A 168 -2.26 -3.27 3.87
CA ALA A 168 -3.45 -3.57 3.09
C ALA A 168 -3.48 -2.76 1.80
N ILE A 169 -4.24 -3.25 0.83
CA ILE A 169 -4.48 -2.62 -0.47
C ILE A 169 -5.94 -2.80 -0.87
N ASP A 170 -6.47 -1.79 -1.56
CA ASP A 170 -7.71 -1.88 -2.32
C ASP A 170 -7.34 -2.08 -3.79
N ILE A 171 -7.80 -3.17 -4.41
CA ILE A 171 -7.27 -3.64 -5.69
C ILE A 171 -8.35 -4.26 -6.58
N THR A 172 -8.16 -4.15 -7.89
CA THR A 172 -8.91 -4.89 -8.91
C THR A 172 -7.98 -5.36 -10.02
N ILE A 173 -8.53 -6.07 -11.00
CA ILE A 173 -7.86 -6.39 -12.27
C ILE A 173 -8.40 -5.45 -13.34
N CYS A 174 -7.51 -4.96 -14.21
CA CYS A 174 -7.87 -4.09 -15.32
C CYS A 174 -7.20 -4.52 -16.63
N SER A 175 -7.71 -3.97 -17.72
CA SER A 175 -7.07 -4.04 -19.04
C SER A 175 -5.87 -3.09 -19.12
N SER A 176 -5.08 -3.21 -20.20
CA SER A 176 -3.98 -2.29 -20.51
C SER A 176 -4.40 -0.81 -20.61
N LYS A 177 -5.70 -0.54 -20.77
CA LYS A 177 -6.29 0.82 -20.79
C LYS A 177 -6.67 1.31 -19.39
N LYS A 178 -6.30 0.58 -18.34
CA LYS A 178 -6.70 0.82 -16.93
C LYS A 178 -8.22 0.74 -16.70
N SER A 179 -8.98 0.14 -17.61
CA SER A 179 -10.40 -0.12 -17.42
C SER A 179 -10.58 -1.39 -16.60
N PRO A 180 -11.25 -1.34 -15.42
CA PRO A 180 -11.58 -2.53 -14.65
C PRO A 180 -12.35 -3.55 -15.47
N LEU A 181 -12.12 -4.85 -15.19
CA LEU A 181 -12.79 -5.97 -15.86
C LEU A 181 -14.10 -6.32 -15.18
#